data_b1d2fc96f2fa68414131237327418c2e
#
_entry.id   b1d2fc96f2fa68414131237327418c2e
#
_cell.length_a   1.000
_cell.length_b   1.000
_cell.length_c   1.000
_cell.angle_alpha   90.00
_cell.angle_beta   90.00
_cell.angle_gamma   90.00
#
_symmetry.space_group_name_H-M   'P 1'
#
loop_
_entity.id
_entity.type
_entity.pdbx_description
1 polymer ?
#
loop_
_entity_poly.entity_id
_entity_poly.type
_entity_poly.pdbx_seq_one_letter_code
_entity_poly.pdbx_strand_id
1 'polypeptide(L)'
;MITLKSPREIEVMRRAGRIVAGVLAKMAELVRPGVSTEELDAEAEAFIRGHSGATPSFKGLYGFPKTLCTSIDQEIVHGIPSTKRVLAEGSIVSVDVGVQLEGLHADSAATFPVGKVSAEAERLLRVTQECLAAGIAAARVGSHVGDIGYAVQQVAEGAGYGVVRELVGHGIGTRFHEEPQVPNYGAPRRGPRLLEGMTLAIEPMITLGNPATRTLPDKWTVVTADGSLSAHFEHTVAIMVDGPRILTAA
;
A
#
# COMPACT_ATOMS: atom_id res chain seq x y z
N MET A 1 -12.51 14.61 -10.72
CA MET A 1 -12.28 15.93 -10.06
C MET A 1 -11.58 15.63 -8.74
N ILE A 2 -10.47 16.32 -8.45
CA ILE A 2 -9.73 16.18 -7.19
C ILE A 2 -10.55 16.82 -6.06
N THR A 3 -10.75 16.09 -4.97
CA THR A 3 -11.45 16.53 -3.76
C THR A 3 -10.46 16.96 -2.68
N LEU A 4 -10.69 18.12 -2.06
CA LEU A 4 -9.92 18.58 -0.90
C LEU A 4 -10.70 18.24 0.35
N LYS A 5 -10.06 17.61 1.33
CA LYS A 5 -10.66 17.22 2.60
C LYS A 5 -10.51 18.37 3.61
N SER A 6 -11.58 18.62 4.34
CA SER A 6 -11.56 19.53 5.48
C SER A 6 -10.72 18.95 6.63
N PRO A 7 -10.30 19.78 7.60
CA PRO A 7 -9.59 19.30 8.78
C PRO A 7 -10.36 18.23 9.56
N ARG A 8 -11.70 18.30 9.58
CA ARG A 8 -12.57 17.31 10.22
C ARG A 8 -12.52 15.96 9.49
N GLU A 9 -12.58 15.97 8.16
CA GLU A 9 -12.50 14.74 7.35
C GLU A 9 -11.11 14.09 7.46
N ILE A 10 -10.03 14.89 7.45
CA ILE A 10 -8.67 14.40 7.68
C ILE A 10 -8.55 13.73 9.05
N GLU A 11 -9.20 14.29 10.10
CA GLU A 11 -9.19 13.68 11.43
C GLU A 11 -9.95 12.34 11.46
N VAL A 12 -11.08 12.23 10.74
CA VAL A 12 -11.78 10.93 10.58
C VAL A 12 -10.88 9.92 9.85
N MET A 13 -10.25 10.33 8.74
CA MET A 13 -9.30 9.49 8.01
C MET A 13 -8.11 9.06 8.88
N ARG A 14 -7.61 9.95 9.74
CA ARG A 14 -6.55 9.62 10.70
C ARG A 14 -7.01 8.56 11.73
N ARG A 15 -8.26 8.63 12.18
CA ARG A 15 -8.85 7.60 13.07
C ARG A 15 -8.99 6.26 12.33
N ALA A 16 -9.45 6.25 11.09
CA ALA A 16 -9.46 5.07 10.24
C ALA A 16 -8.04 4.52 10.03
N GLY A 17 -7.08 5.40 9.76
CA GLY A 17 -5.67 5.07 9.57
C GLY A 17 -5.00 4.44 10.79
N ARG A 18 -5.40 4.83 12.01
CA ARG A 18 -4.93 4.16 13.24
C ARG A 18 -5.43 2.72 13.33
N ILE A 19 -6.65 2.45 12.87
CA ILE A 19 -7.16 1.07 12.81
C ILE A 19 -6.36 0.26 11.78
N VAL A 20 -6.08 0.84 10.61
CA VAL A 20 -5.19 0.24 9.59
C VAL A 20 -3.82 -0.07 10.18
N ALA A 21 -3.18 0.90 10.85
CA ALA A 21 -1.89 0.69 11.50
C ALA A 21 -1.94 -0.43 12.56
N GLY A 22 -3.04 -0.51 13.34
CA GLY A 22 -3.27 -1.59 14.31
C GLY A 22 -3.40 -2.96 13.65
N VAL A 23 -4.07 -3.04 12.48
CA VAL A 23 -4.12 -4.29 11.69
C VAL A 23 -2.72 -4.69 11.24
N LEU A 24 -1.94 -3.78 10.63
CA LEU A 24 -0.58 -4.10 10.17
C LEU A 24 0.35 -4.50 11.31
N ALA A 25 0.24 -3.85 12.49
CA ALA A 25 0.98 -4.26 13.68
C ALA A 25 0.60 -5.69 14.13
N LYS A 26 -0.69 -6.02 14.11
CA LYS A 26 -1.15 -7.39 14.39
C LYS A 26 -0.65 -8.40 13.35
N MET A 27 -0.61 -8.03 12.06
CA MET A 27 -0.04 -8.89 11.02
C MET A 27 1.45 -9.14 11.24
N ALA A 28 2.21 -8.14 11.68
CA ALA A 28 3.63 -8.31 12.02
C ALA A 28 3.86 -9.37 13.11
N GLU A 29 2.92 -9.54 14.04
CA GLU A 29 2.98 -10.58 15.09
C GLU A 29 2.56 -11.96 14.59
N LEU A 30 1.63 -12.01 13.62
CA LEU A 30 1.01 -13.25 13.15
C LEU A 30 1.76 -13.89 11.98
N VAL A 31 2.46 -13.09 11.17
CA VAL A 31 3.21 -13.58 10.00
C VAL A 31 4.37 -14.46 10.45
N ARG A 32 4.23 -15.76 10.20
CA ARG A 32 5.25 -16.79 10.48
C ARG A 32 5.01 -18.00 9.59
N PRO A 33 6.00 -18.86 9.42
CA PRO A 33 5.84 -20.12 8.70
C PRO A 33 4.66 -20.95 9.23
N GLY A 34 3.88 -21.54 8.32
CA GLY A 34 2.75 -22.41 8.64
C GLY A 34 1.41 -21.69 8.81
N VAL A 35 1.37 -20.36 8.88
CA VAL A 35 0.11 -19.59 8.89
C VAL A 35 -0.45 -19.47 7.50
N SER A 36 -1.75 -19.67 7.33
CA SER A 36 -2.43 -19.44 6.05
C SER A 36 -2.81 -17.97 5.89
N THR A 37 -2.88 -17.50 4.65
CA THR A 37 -3.33 -16.12 4.37
C THR A 37 -4.81 -15.91 4.75
N GLU A 38 -5.63 -16.98 4.81
CA GLU A 38 -6.99 -16.94 5.33
C GLU A 38 -7.04 -16.62 6.83
N GLU A 39 -6.13 -17.18 7.63
CA GLU A 39 -6.04 -16.86 9.07
C GLU A 39 -5.70 -15.38 9.27
N LEU A 40 -4.78 -14.81 8.47
CA LEU A 40 -4.47 -13.38 8.52
C LEU A 40 -5.69 -12.52 8.17
N ASP A 41 -6.44 -12.89 7.13
CA ASP A 41 -7.65 -12.19 6.70
C ASP A 41 -8.74 -12.19 7.78
N ALA A 42 -8.99 -13.35 8.40
CA ALA A 42 -9.98 -13.50 9.46
C ALA A 42 -9.64 -12.64 10.69
N GLU A 43 -8.36 -12.64 11.11
CA GLU A 43 -7.88 -11.83 12.23
C GLU A 43 -7.96 -10.33 11.94
N ALA A 44 -7.65 -9.91 10.72
CA ALA A 44 -7.79 -8.52 10.28
C ALA A 44 -9.26 -8.08 10.28
N GLU A 45 -10.16 -8.89 9.73
CA GLU A 45 -11.60 -8.59 9.73
C GLU A 45 -12.14 -8.48 11.14
N ALA A 46 -11.80 -9.41 12.02
CA ALA A 46 -12.22 -9.39 13.42
C ALA A 46 -11.69 -8.13 14.13
N PHE A 47 -10.44 -7.75 13.91
CA PHE A 47 -9.85 -6.55 14.49
C PHE A 47 -10.57 -5.28 14.02
N ILE A 48 -10.79 -5.11 12.71
CA ILE A 48 -11.48 -3.95 12.14
C ILE A 48 -12.90 -3.85 12.72
N ARG A 49 -13.67 -4.94 12.70
CA ARG A 49 -15.06 -4.96 13.18
C ARG A 49 -15.19 -4.80 14.70
N GLY A 50 -14.12 -5.02 15.44
CA GLY A 50 -14.04 -4.70 16.88
C GLY A 50 -14.07 -3.20 17.16
N HIS A 51 -13.82 -2.34 16.17
CA HIS A 51 -13.89 -0.89 16.28
C HIS A 51 -15.27 -0.39 15.81
N SER A 52 -15.98 0.30 16.69
CA SER A 52 -17.35 0.80 16.42
C SER A 52 -17.40 1.66 15.16
N GLY A 53 -18.26 1.28 14.21
CA GLY A 53 -18.47 2.00 12.96
C GLY A 53 -17.38 1.76 11.88
N ALA A 54 -16.34 0.99 12.17
CA ALA A 54 -15.32 0.66 11.18
C ALA A 54 -15.73 -0.57 10.35
N THR A 55 -15.42 -0.54 9.06
CA THR A 55 -15.65 -1.65 8.12
C THR A 55 -14.44 -1.84 7.21
N PRO A 56 -14.13 -3.10 6.78
CA PRO A 56 -13.12 -3.34 5.75
C PRO A 56 -13.48 -2.65 4.44
N SER A 57 -12.53 -1.96 3.81
CA SER A 57 -12.75 -1.25 2.54
C SER A 57 -12.73 -2.17 1.33
N PHE A 58 -11.93 -3.24 1.33
CA PHE A 58 -11.73 -4.09 0.16
C PHE A 58 -12.85 -5.09 -0.07
N LYS A 59 -13.42 -5.64 1.02
CA LYS A 59 -14.43 -6.69 0.93
C LYS A 59 -15.70 -6.20 0.23
N GLY A 60 -15.91 -6.68 -0.99
CA GLY A 60 -17.00 -6.25 -1.89
C GLY A 60 -16.65 -5.13 -2.86
N LEU A 61 -15.51 -4.44 -2.68
CA LEU A 61 -15.07 -3.39 -3.60
C LEU A 61 -14.73 -4.02 -4.96
N TYR A 62 -15.42 -3.59 -6.00
CA TYR A 62 -15.32 -4.16 -7.37
C TYR A 62 -15.51 -5.69 -7.42
N GLY A 63 -16.07 -6.29 -6.37
CA GLY A 63 -16.26 -7.73 -6.25
C GLY A 63 -15.10 -8.49 -5.59
N PHE A 64 -14.12 -7.79 -5.01
CA PHE A 64 -13.03 -8.44 -4.25
C PHE A 64 -13.59 -9.18 -3.03
N PRO A 65 -13.24 -10.47 -2.80
CA PRO A 65 -13.95 -11.30 -1.83
C PRO A 65 -13.49 -11.20 -0.38
N LYS A 66 -12.35 -10.52 -0.10
CA LYS A 66 -11.63 -10.57 1.18
C LYS A 66 -11.40 -9.21 1.82
N THR A 67 -11.00 -9.21 3.08
CA THR A 67 -10.68 -8.01 3.86
C THR A 67 -9.27 -7.49 3.56
N LEU A 68 -8.32 -8.43 3.39
CA LEU A 68 -6.92 -8.14 3.04
C LEU A 68 -6.64 -8.49 1.58
N CYS A 69 -5.64 -7.81 1.00
CA CYS A 69 -4.84 -8.40 -0.06
C CYS A 69 -3.58 -9.00 0.56
N THR A 70 -3.25 -10.26 0.20
CA THR A 70 -2.04 -10.94 0.69
C THR A 70 -1.24 -11.45 -0.49
N SER A 71 -0.11 -10.83 -0.78
CA SER A 71 0.70 -11.08 -1.97
C SER A 71 2.05 -11.66 -1.57
N ILE A 72 2.34 -12.91 -2.01
CA ILE A 72 3.51 -13.70 -1.58
C ILE A 72 4.58 -13.68 -2.67
N ASP A 73 5.82 -13.39 -2.31
CA ASP A 73 7.03 -13.48 -3.13
C ASP A 73 6.95 -12.66 -4.44
N GLN A 74 6.67 -13.30 -5.58
CA GLN A 74 6.53 -12.66 -6.90
C GLN A 74 5.16 -11.98 -7.11
N GLU A 75 4.23 -12.13 -6.17
CA GLU A 75 2.97 -11.41 -6.24
C GLU A 75 3.17 -9.97 -5.79
N ILE A 76 2.74 -9.04 -6.63
CA ILE A 76 2.91 -7.60 -6.40
C ILE A 76 1.80 -7.11 -5.49
N VAL A 77 0.54 -7.30 -5.92
CA VAL A 77 -0.68 -6.85 -5.21
C VAL A 77 -1.87 -7.76 -5.49
N HIS A 78 -2.96 -7.54 -4.76
CA HIS A 78 -4.29 -8.12 -4.92
C HIS A 78 -4.33 -9.66 -4.78
N GLY A 79 -3.34 -10.26 -4.13
CA GLY A 79 -3.39 -11.69 -3.80
C GLY A 79 -4.57 -11.99 -2.89
N ILE A 80 -5.40 -13.00 -3.27
CA ILE A 80 -6.61 -13.36 -2.54
C ILE A 80 -6.27 -14.30 -1.38
N PRO A 81 -6.58 -13.95 -0.13
CA PRO A 81 -6.45 -14.84 1.03
C PRO A 81 -7.14 -16.21 0.83
N SER A 82 -6.46 -17.27 1.24
CA SER A 82 -6.97 -18.65 1.10
C SER A 82 -6.35 -19.60 2.12
N THR A 83 -7.08 -20.60 2.56
CA THR A 83 -6.58 -21.71 3.41
C THR A 83 -5.50 -22.55 2.74
N LYS A 84 -5.44 -22.52 1.40
CA LYS A 84 -4.43 -23.24 0.60
C LYS A 84 -3.12 -22.48 0.46
N ARG A 85 -3.09 -21.20 0.80
CA ARG A 85 -1.92 -20.32 0.70
C ARG A 85 -1.30 -20.19 2.06
N VAL A 86 -0.35 -21.07 2.35
CA VAL A 86 0.36 -21.17 3.62
C VAL A 86 1.74 -20.51 3.47
N LEU A 87 2.08 -19.64 4.41
CA LEU A 87 3.36 -18.94 4.42
C LEU A 87 4.50 -19.91 4.69
N ALA A 88 5.55 -19.85 3.86
CA ALA A 88 6.73 -20.68 3.97
C ALA A 88 7.91 -19.89 4.56
N GLU A 89 8.80 -20.60 5.27
CA GLU A 89 10.08 -20.03 5.73
C GLU A 89 10.87 -19.46 4.54
N GLY A 90 11.36 -18.24 4.67
CA GLY A 90 12.13 -17.56 3.63
C GLY A 90 11.32 -16.76 2.62
N SER A 91 10.00 -16.88 2.62
CA SER A 91 9.12 -16.03 1.80
C SER A 91 8.99 -14.61 2.37
N ILE A 92 8.51 -13.70 1.54
CA ILE A 92 8.00 -12.39 1.96
C ILE A 92 6.51 -12.31 1.65
N VAL A 93 5.73 -11.57 2.43
CA VAL A 93 4.30 -11.36 2.17
C VAL A 93 3.95 -9.89 2.31
N SER A 94 3.42 -9.31 1.25
CA SER A 94 2.80 -7.98 1.28
C SER A 94 1.37 -8.13 1.78
N VAL A 95 1.04 -7.42 2.84
CA VAL A 95 -0.31 -7.31 3.39
C VAL A 95 -0.78 -5.89 3.19
N ASP A 96 -1.92 -5.76 2.54
CA ASP A 96 -2.55 -4.50 2.21
C ASP A 96 -3.97 -4.48 2.78
N VAL A 97 -4.36 -3.36 3.42
CA VAL A 97 -5.60 -3.23 4.18
C VAL A 97 -6.17 -1.82 4.15
N GLY A 98 -7.43 -1.73 3.74
CA GLY A 98 -8.21 -0.51 3.81
C GLY A 98 -9.31 -0.57 4.87
N VAL A 99 -9.56 0.55 5.55
CA VAL A 99 -10.63 0.72 6.55
C VAL A 99 -11.48 1.92 6.20
N GLN A 100 -12.81 1.73 6.24
CA GLN A 100 -13.78 2.81 6.15
C GLN A 100 -14.31 3.14 7.56
N LEU A 101 -14.31 4.42 7.89
CA LEU A 101 -14.91 4.97 9.12
C LEU A 101 -15.68 6.25 8.79
N GLU A 102 -16.95 6.35 9.23
CA GLU A 102 -17.80 7.51 8.98
C GLU A 102 -17.85 7.94 7.50
N GLY A 103 -17.82 6.97 6.58
CA GLY A 103 -17.86 7.20 5.12
C GLY A 103 -16.55 7.63 4.48
N LEU A 104 -15.45 7.67 5.22
CA LEU A 104 -14.10 7.99 4.73
C LEU A 104 -13.17 6.79 4.84
N HIS A 105 -12.28 6.63 3.88
CA HIS A 105 -11.34 5.52 3.78
C HIS A 105 -9.92 5.93 4.20
N ALA A 106 -9.19 4.98 4.75
CA ALA A 106 -7.73 5.02 4.87
C ALA A 106 -7.18 3.66 4.42
N ASP A 107 -5.98 3.65 3.83
CA ASP A 107 -5.33 2.52 3.21
C ASP A 107 -3.85 2.48 3.54
N SER A 108 -3.29 1.29 3.72
CA SER A 108 -1.85 1.11 3.90
C SER A 108 -1.44 -0.33 3.67
N ALA A 109 -0.21 -0.51 3.17
CA ALA A 109 0.40 -1.81 2.96
C ALA A 109 1.79 -1.90 3.59
N ALA A 110 2.16 -3.10 3.98
CA ALA A 110 3.50 -3.44 4.41
C ALA A 110 3.89 -4.86 3.98
N THR A 111 5.16 -5.04 3.62
CA THR A 111 5.73 -6.35 3.31
C THR A 111 6.50 -6.88 4.51
N PHE A 112 6.17 -8.09 4.92
CA PHE A 112 6.75 -8.77 6.09
C PHE A 112 7.62 -9.96 5.66
N PRO A 113 8.78 -10.17 6.29
CA PRO A 113 9.54 -11.41 6.14
C PRO A 113 8.82 -12.56 6.85
N VAL A 114 8.85 -13.76 6.28
CA VAL A 114 8.30 -14.98 6.86
C VAL A 114 9.47 -15.81 7.40
N GLY A 115 9.69 -15.74 8.71
CA GLY A 115 10.87 -16.33 9.34
C GLY A 115 12.16 -15.65 8.85
N LYS A 116 13.20 -16.45 8.58
CA LYS A 116 14.49 -15.96 8.10
C LYS A 116 14.49 -15.87 6.57
N VAL A 117 14.59 -14.67 6.02
CA VAL A 117 14.67 -14.42 4.58
C VAL A 117 16.09 -14.20 4.09
N SER A 118 16.30 -14.18 2.79
CA SER A 118 17.60 -13.87 2.17
C SER A 118 18.00 -12.41 2.37
N ALA A 119 19.30 -12.13 2.35
CA ALA A 119 19.82 -10.75 2.40
C ALA A 119 19.31 -9.89 1.23
N GLU A 120 19.02 -10.51 0.10
CA GLU A 120 18.44 -9.84 -1.08
C GLU A 120 16.99 -9.42 -0.82
N ALA A 121 16.19 -10.29 -0.20
CA ALA A 121 14.83 -9.97 0.22
C ALA A 121 14.83 -8.86 1.30
N GLU A 122 15.68 -8.96 2.32
CA GLU A 122 15.82 -7.88 3.34
C GLU A 122 16.18 -6.53 2.71
N ARG A 123 17.09 -6.55 1.72
CA ARG A 123 17.46 -5.34 1.00
C ARG A 123 16.30 -4.80 0.17
N LEU A 124 15.50 -5.65 -0.49
CA LEU A 124 14.32 -5.23 -1.23
C LEU A 124 13.32 -4.53 -0.31
N LEU A 125 13.00 -5.14 0.84
CA LEU A 125 12.07 -4.53 1.81
C LEU A 125 12.56 -3.14 2.24
N ARG A 126 13.82 -3.02 2.63
CA ARG A 126 14.41 -1.75 3.06
C ARG A 126 14.35 -0.69 1.96
N VAL A 127 14.77 -1.01 0.74
CA VAL A 127 14.77 -0.05 -0.38
C VAL A 127 13.33 0.37 -0.73
N THR A 128 12.36 -0.53 -0.65
CA THR A 128 10.95 -0.15 -0.90
C THR A 128 10.41 0.80 0.16
N GLN A 129 10.79 0.63 1.43
CA GLN A 129 10.48 1.59 2.50
C GLN A 129 11.16 2.95 2.25
N GLU A 130 12.42 2.95 1.81
CA GLU A 130 13.14 4.17 1.43
C GLU A 130 12.46 4.89 0.25
N CYS A 131 11.94 4.13 -0.73
CA CYS A 131 11.13 4.66 -1.83
C CYS A 131 9.86 5.36 -1.32
N LEU A 132 9.12 4.71 -0.41
CA LEU A 132 7.92 5.30 0.20
C LEU A 132 8.27 6.59 0.97
N ALA A 133 9.30 6.56 1.78
CA ALA A 133 9.75 7.73 2.53
C ALA A 133 10.13 8.91 1.63
N ALA A 134 10.84 8.63 0.51
CA ALA A 134 11.21 9.63 -0.48
C ALA A 134 9.98 10.23 -1.18
N GLY A 135 9.03 9.39 -1.58
CA GLY A 135 7.76 9.81 -2.18
C GLY A 135 6.95 10.72 -1.24
N ILE A 136 6.82 10.30 0.03
CA ILE A 136 6.13 11.11 1.05
C ILE A 136 6.84 12.45 1.26
N ALA A 137 8.15 12.47 1.37
CA ALA A 137 8.92 13.71 1.58
C ALA A 137 8.74 14.72 0.42
N ALA A 138 8.52 14.24 -0.82
CA ALA A 138 8.25 15.06 -1.99
C ALA A 138 6.81 15.58 -2.05
N ALA A 139 5.88 15.00 -1.30
CA ALA A 139 4.45 15.30 -1.33
C ALA A 139 4.11 16.59 -0.54
N ARG A 140 4.56 17.74 -1.02
CA ARG A 140 4.38 19.04 -0.36
C ARG A 140 3.41 19.93 -1.12
N VAL A 141 2.75 20.86 -0.41
CA VAL A 141 1.93 21.90 -1.05
C VAL A 141 2.76 22.64 -2.10
N GLY A 142 2.24 22.72 -3.33
CA GLY A 142 2.88 23.37 -4.46
C GLY A 142 3.75 22.46 -5.32
N SER A 143 4.19 21.30 -4.82
CA SER A 143 4.79 20.23 -5.64
C SER A 143 3.75 19.63 -6.60
N HIS A 144 4.14 18.71 -7.44
CA HIS A 144 3.28 18.00 -8.37
C HIS A 144 3.31 16.49 -8.10
N VAL A 145 2.31 15.77 -8.55
CA VAL A 145 2.28 14.30 -8.46
C VAL A 145 3.54 13.66 -9.06
N GLY A 146 4.04 14.20 -10.18
CA GLY A 146 5.27 13.72 -10.81
C GLY A 146 6.55 13.89 -9.95
N ASP A 147 6.54 14.80 -8.98
CA ASP A 147 7.66 14.93 -8.04
C ASP A 147 7.70 13.76 -7.07
N ILE A 148 6.53 13.23 -6.66
CA ILE A 148 6.40 12.01 -5.84
C ILE A 148 6.97 10.82 -6.61
N GLY A 149 6.44 10.56 -7.82
CA GLY A 149 6.88 9.43 -8.63
C GLY A 149 8.37 9.49 -8.99
N TYR A 150 8.88 10.68 -9.30
CA TYR A 150 10.30 10.87 -9.56
C TYR A 150 11.17 10.51 -8.35
N ALA A 151 10.78 10.95 -7.16
CA ALA A 151 11.51 10.66 -5.92
C ALA A 151 11.56 9.14 -5.64
N VAL A 152 10.43 8.45 -5.78
CA VAL A 152 10.35 6.99 -5.67
C VAL A 152 11.26 6.31 -6.67
N GLN A 153 11.15 6.68 -7.94
CA GLN A 153 11.92 6.11 -9.05
C GLN A 153 13.43 6.25 -8.86
N GLN A 154 13.89 7.43 -8.41
CA GLN A 154 15.34 7.66 -8.20
C GLN A 154 15.93 6.73 -7.14
N VAL A 155 15.19 6.44 -6.06
CA VAL A 155 15.65 5.52 -5.01
C VAL A 155 15.68 4.07 -5.54
N ALA A 156 14.60 3.61 -6.17
CA ALA A 156 14.48 2.25 -6.66
C ALA A 156 15.50 1.93 -7.75
N GLU A 157 15.55 2.74 -8.82
CA GLU A 157 16.45 2.54 -9.95
C GLU A 157 17.92 2.76 -9.54
N GLY A 158 18.19 3.71 -8.62
CA GLY A 158 19.52 3.90 -8.03
C GLY A 158 20.02 2.68 -7.24
N ALA A 159 19.11 1.88 -6.69
CA ALA A 159 19.41 0.61 -6.04
C ALA A 159 19.51 -0.58 -7.02
N GLY A 160 19.19 -0.38 -8.30
CA GLY A 160 19.16 -1.39 -9.36
C GLY A 160 17.87 -2.20 -9.41
N TYR A 161 16.75 -1.67 -8.87
CA TYR A 161 15.46 -2.34 -8.81
C TYR A 161 14.45 -1.79 -9.83
N GLY A 162 13.45 -2.61 -10.19
CA GLY A 162 12.38 -2.24 -11.08
C GLY A 162 11.25 -1.50 -10.34
N VAL A 163 10.65 -0.50 -11.01
CA VAL A 163 9.45 0.21 -10.52
C VAL A 163 8.26 -0.21 -11.37
N VAL A 164 7.25 -0.82 -10.75
CA VAL A 164 6.00 -1.20 -11.43
C VAL A 164 5.31 0.05 -12.00
N ARG A 165 4.84 -0.04 -13.25
CA ARG A 165 4.29 1.10 -14.00
C ARG A 165 2.80 0.99 -14.29
N GLU A 166 2.28 -0.23 -14.35
CA GLU A 166 0.88 -0.53 -14.67
C GLU A 166 -0.07 -0.28 -13.48
N LEU A 167 0.48 -0.21 -12.28
CA LEU A 167 -0.24 0.04 -11.03
C LEU A 167 0.31 1.31 -10.39
N VAL A 168 -0.58 2.10 -9.82
CA VAL A 168 -0.25 3.44 -9.32
C VAL A 168 -1.04 3.75 -8.06
N GLY A 169 -0.52 4.60 -7.21
CA GLY A 169 -1.25 5.18 -6.09
C GLY A 169 -2.39 6.09 -6.56
N HIS A 170 -3.16 6.56 -5.63
CA HIS A 170 -4.40 7.26 -5.94
C HIS A 170 -4.79 8.31 -4.88
N GLY A 171 -5.68 9.21 -5.23
CA GLY A 171 -6.43 9.97 -4.24
C GLY A 171 -7.35 9.04 -3.44
N ILE A 172 -7.60 9.36 -2.18
CA ILE A 172 -8.45 8.56 -1.29
C ILE A 172 -9.33 9.47 -0.43
N GLY A 173 -10.55 9.04 -0.11
CA GLY A 173 -11.48 9.84 0.70
C GLY A 173 -12.82 9.18 0.87
N THR A 174 -13.89 9.79 0.37
CA THR A 174 -15.25 9.21 0.40
C THR A 174 -15.41 8.04 -0.55
N ARG A 175 -14.60 8.01 -1.62
CA ARG A 175 -14.40 6.81 -2.44
C ARG A 175 -13.02 6.25 -2.13
N PHE A 176 -12.89 4.94 -2.26
CA PHE A 176 -11.61 4.28 -2.05
C PHE A 176 -10.58 4.79 -3.06
N HIS A 177 -10.89 4.74 -4.36
CA HIS A 177 -10.07 5.32 -5.41
C HIS A 177 -10.65 6.67 -5.88
N GLU A 178 -9.91 7.72 -5.68
CA GLU A 178 -10.19 9.08 -6.16
C GLU A 178 -9.07 9.58 -7.08
N GLU A 179 -9.32 10.68 -7.80
CA GLU A 179 -8.26 11.45 -8.43
C GLU A 179 -7.39 12.19 -7.39
N PRO A 180 -6.11 12.40 -7.67
CA PRO A 180 -5.38 12.01 -8.88
C PRO A 180 -4.80 10.59 -8.81
N GLN A 181 -4.42 10.02 -9.95
CA GLN A 181 -3.46 8.91 -9.97
C GLN A 181 -2.10 9.39 -9.47
N VAL A 182 -1.38 8.54 -8.72
CA VAL A 182 -0.07 8.82 -8.13
C VAL A 182 0.95 7.76 -8.57
N PRO A 183 1.49 7.88 -9.81
CA PRO A 183 2.51 6.94 -10.29
C PRO A 183 3.77 6.94 -9.43
N ASN A 184 4.41 5.77 -9.34
CA ASN A 184 5.69 5.58 -8.66
C ASN A 184 6.90 5.92 -9.53
N TYR A 185 6.67 6.56 -10.65
CA TYR A 185 7.66 7.04 -11.62
C TYR A 185 7.19 8.36 -12.23
N GLY A 186 8.10 9.10 -12.85
CA GLY A 186 7.69 10.32 -13.53
C GLY A 186 8.82 11.33 -13.71
N ALA A 187 8.43 12.53 -14.07
CA ALA A 187 9.33 13.67 -14.22
C ALA A 187 8.93 14.81 -13.26
N PRO A 188 9.91 15.54 -12.73
CA PRO A 188 9.64 16.67 -11.83
C PRO A 188 8.70 17.71 -12.47
N ARG A 189 7.84 18.28 -11.63
CA ARG A 189 6.88 19.34 -12.01
C ARG A 189 5.88 18.91 -13.10
N ARG A 190 5.51 17.64 -13.17
CA ARG A 190 4.49 17.10 -14.05
C ARG A 190 3.27 16.58 -13.28
N GLY A 191 2.15 16.55 -13.98
CA GLY A 191 0.86 16.12 -13.41
C GLY A 191 0.17 17.19 -12.55
N PRO A 192 -0.88 16.82 -11.82
CA PRO A 192 -1.61 17.74 -10.94
C PRO A 192 -0.72 18.35 -9.86
N ARG A 193 -0.96 19.63 -9.57
CA ARG A 193 -0.30 20.34 -8.49
C ARG A 193 -0.93 19.90 -7.15
N LEU A 194 -0.09 19.65 -6.16
CA LEU A 194 -0.52 19.28 -4.81
C LEU A 194 -1.03 20.50 -4.05
N LEU A 195 -2.23 20.38 -3.52
CA LEU A 195 -2.92 21.42 -2.77
C LEU A 195 -3.16 20.92 -1.34
N GLU A 196 -3.25 21.86 -0.41
CA GLU A 196 -3.65 21.56 0.96
C GLU A 196 -5.02 20.88 1.00
N GLY A 197 -5.16 19.84 1.83
CA GLY A 197 -6.38 19.05 1.95
C GLY A 197 -6.49 17.88 0.97
N MET A 198 -5.56 17.71 0.02
CA MET A 198 -5.48 16.47 -0.73
C MET A 198 -5.07 15.32 0.19
N THR A 199 -5.66 14.13 -0.03
CA THR A 199 -5.28 12.88 0.63
C THR A 199 -4.96 11.84 -0.43
N LEU A 200 -3.80 11.21 -0.31
CA LEU A 200 -3.21 10.35 -1.33
C LEU A 200 -2.76 9.03 -0.70
N ALA A 201 -2.99 7.92 -1.40
CA ALA A 201 -2.28 6.67 -1.22
C ALA A 201 -0.96 6.78 -2.01
N ILE A 202 0.17 6.70 -1.32
CA ILE A 202 1.51 6.65 -1.91
C ILE A 202 2.02 5.25 -1.66
N GLU A 203 2.19 4.46 -2.73
CA GLU A 203 2.28 3.00 -2.66
C GLU A 203 3.33 2.43 -3.63
N PRO A 204 4.61 2.64 -3.42
CA PRO A 204 5.64 2.04 -4.26
C PRO A 204 5.56 0.51 -4.27
N MET A 205 5.50 -0.04 -5.48
CA MET A 205 5.62 -1.47 -5.79
C MET A 205 6.94 -1.68 -6.53
N ILE A 206 7.89 -2.34 -5.86
CA ILE A 206 9.28 -2.47 -6.30
C ILE A 206 9.62 -3.94 -6.54
N THR A 207 10.29 -4.24 -7.65
CA THR A 207 10.67 -5.59 -8.05
C THR A 207 12.18 -5.77 -8.05
N LEU A 208 12.66 -6.96 -7.69
CA LEU A 208 14.09 -7.30 -7.82
C LEU A 208 14.54 -7.36 -9.28
N GLY A 209 13.64 -7.72 -10.18
CA GLY A 209 13.91 -7.92 -11.59
C GLY A 209 13.20 -6.91 -12.49
N ASN A 210 12.66 -7.40 -13.58
CA ASN A 210 11.94 -6.61 -14.56
C ASN A 210 10.60 -6.12 -13.96
N PRO A 211 10.24 -4.82 -14.11
CA PRO A 211 8.98 -4.28 -13.58
C PRO A 211 7.72 -4.71 -14.34
N ALA A 212 7.85 -5.44 -15.45
CA ALA A 212 6.70 -5.91 -16.22
C ALA A 212 5.81 -6.85 -15.40
N THR A 213 4.50 -6.72 -15.55
CA THR A 213 3.51 -7.44 -14.76
C THR A 213 2.66 -8.38 -15.61
N ARG A 214 1.99 -9.31 -14.96
CA ARG A 214 0.88 -10.08 -15.53
C ARG A 214 -0.18 -10.38 -14.47
N THR A 215 -1.43 -10.41 -14.86
CA THR A 215 -2.54 -10.80 -13.98
C THR A 215 -2.78 -12.31 -14.07
N LEU A 216 -3.00 -12.96 -12.92
CA LEU A 216 -3.31 -14.39 -12.85
C LEU A 216 -4.76 -14.70 -13.30
N PRO A 217 -5.08 -15.99 -13.54
CA PRO A 217 -6.43 -16.41 -13.98
C PRO A 217 -7.56 -16.06 -13.01
N ASP A 218 -7.26 -15.81 -11.73
CA ASP A 218 -8.23 -15.33 -10.73
C ASP A 218 -8.73 -13.90 -11.00
N LYS A 219 -8.11 -13.19 -11.98
CA LYS A 219 -8.42 -11.83 -12.43
C LYS A 219 -8.09 -10.73 -11.42
N TRP A 220 -7.42 -11.07 -10.32
CA TRP A 220 -7.04 -10.16 -9.25
C TRP A 220 -5.54 -10.11 -9.02
N THR A 221 -4.95 -11.26 -8.73
CA THR A 221 -3.53 -11.33 -8.35
C THR A 221 -2.63 -10.87 -9.48
N VAL A 222 -1.88 -9.81 -9.25
CA VAL A 222 -0.86 -9.30 -10.17
C VAL A 222 0.50 -9.77 -9.72
N VAL A 223 1.28 -10.34 -10.64
CA VAL A 223 2.61 -10.90 -10.38
C VAL A 223 3.66 -10.28 -11.30
N THR A 224 4.93 -10.36 -10.91
CA THR A 224 6.06 -10.05 -11.79
C THR A 224 6.07 -11.01 -12.97
N ALA A 225 6.36 -10.53 -14.17
CA ALA A 225 6.36 -11.36 -15.37
C ALA A 225 7.52 -12.35 -15.40
N ASP A 226 8.63 -12.02 -14.75
CA ASP A 226 9.86 -12.82 -14.68
C ASP A 226 9.95 -13.72 -13.44
N GLY A 227 8.98 -13.64 -12.51
CA GLY A 227 8.96 -14.43 -11.28
C GLY A 227 9.88 -13.88 -10.17
N SER A 228 10.46 -12.71 -10.34
CA SER A 228 11.28 -12.07 -9.30
C SER A 228 10.44 -11.60 -8.11
N LEU A 229 11.06 -11.47 -6.93
CA LEU A 229 10.41 -10.96 -5.72
C LEU A 229 9.91 -9.52 -5.93
N SER A 230 8.78 -9.20 -5.30
CA SER A 230 8.23 -7.85 -5.23
C SER A 230 7.90 -7.47 -3.79
N ALA A 231 8.08 -6.18 -3.45
CA ALA A 231 7.66 -5.62 -2.18
C ALA A 231 6.74 -4.41 -2.42
N HIS A 232 5.77 -4.27 -1.54
CA HIS A 232 4.79 -3.19 -1.54
C HIS A 232 4.73 -2.57 -0.14
N PHE A 233 4.94 -1.26 -0.07
CA PHE A 233 4.71 -0.46 1.14
C PHE A 233 3.88 0.75 0.77
N GLU A 234 2.99 1.15 1.67
CA GLU A 234 2.04 2.22 1.41
C GLU A 234 1.68 2.98 2.67
N HIS A 235 1.37 4.26 2.47
CA HIS A 235 0.67 5.08 3.45
C HIS A 235 -0.38 5.98 2.80
N THR A 236 -1.51 6.18 3.51
CA THR A 236 -2.39 7.33 3.27
C THR A 236 -1.75 8.58 3.86
N VAL A 237 -1.58 9.60 3.02
CA VAL A 237 -0.89 10.85 3.36
C VAL A 237 -1.81 12.04 3.08
N ALA A 238 -1.97 12.94 4.06
CA ALA A 238 -2.62 14.24 3.87
C ALA A 238 -1.58 15.30 3.51
N ILE A 239 -1.87 16.11 2.49
CA ILE A 239 -1.05 17.25 2.08
C ILE A 239 -1.44 18.46 2.93
N MET A 240 -0.53 18.89 3.81
CA MET A 240 -0.74 20.00 4.74
C MET A 240 0.28 21.12 4.50
N VAL A 241 -0.02 22.33 4.95
CA VAL A 241 0.88 23.50 4.79
C VAL A 241 2.22 23.27 5.49
N ASP A 242 2.21 22.61 6.64
CA ASP A 242 3.41 22.28 7.43
C ASP A 242 4.16 21.04 6.90
N GLY A 243 3.66 20.41 5.85
CA GLY A 243 4.26 19.25 5.17
C GLY A 243 3.31 18.05 5.09
N PRO A 244 3.74 16.97 4.44
CA PRO A 244 2.93 15.75 4.34
C PRO A 244 2.72 15.13 5.72
N ARG A 245 1.47 14.70 5.98
CA ARG A 245 1.09 14.05 7.24
C ARG A 245 0.63 12.63 6.96
N ILE A 246 1.36 11.64 7.47
CA ILE A 246 0.95 10.24 7.40
C ILE A 246 -0.26 10.03 8.31
N LEU A 247 -1.34 9.50 7.76
CA LEU A 247 -2.58 9.22 8.49
C LEU A 247 -2.64 7.79 9.03
N THR A 248 -1.86 6.88 8.45
CA THR A 248 -1.82 5.43 8.74
C THR A 248 -0.58 5.03 9.57
N ALA A 249 -0.02 5.95 10.33
CA ALA A 249 0.97 5.66 11.35
C ALA A 249 0.32 5.43 12.73
N ALA A 250 1.00 4.62 13.60
CA ALA A 250 0.58 4.35 14.97
C ALA A 250 0.72 5.59 15.88
#